data_ebf9dee3e1f408e62afd492e76928e81
#
_entry.id   ebf9dee3e1f408e62afd492e76928e81
#
_cell.length_a   1.000
_cell.length_b   1.000
_cell.length_c   1.000
_cell.angle_alpha   90.00
_cell.angle_beta   90.00
_cell.angle_gamma   90.00
#
_symmetry.space_group_name_H-M   'P 1'
#
loop_
_entity.id
_entity.type
_entity.pdbx_description
1 polymer ?
#
loop_
_entity_poly.entity_id
_entity_poly.type
_entity_poly.pdbx_seq_one_letter_code
_entity_poly.pdbx_strand_id
1 'polypeptide(L)'
;MIERIFYPVGQGAFYVEKHGKRNIVYDCGSGTFKAKEYDEKKKRIIADAFSKEEEIDILFISHFHEDHVNMIPFLKDHVKKIKKVVLPLLSPDEIFRLSCFYILLGNDFMSKFVLYFRNYFDNDTEFIYVGSFEEANMIEFREWSGKEYKFVENGTSIPLESRNSAFDWIFVPYNFEKKKRRPTLLGKLKKKGVCLRDLIKDPNIILGKIDKEKERANIRKIYKELEGGIHSNSMMLYSGPDERKNAIFFRRVYPIYIEYKYVIDPDFLRFPEKAGCIYSGDIKLTKKIIDNFVKPFNNRVGTIQIPHHGSDKNYNRYIFEVLNERPLVCPISFGKENRYRHPSTRIIIDILCNNSFPVLVTEDIDTLCVELIDYYPFG
;
A
#
# COMPACT_ATOMS: atom_id res chain seq x y z
N MET A 1 1.18 6.91 23.39
CA MET A 1 1.54 7.65 22.17
C MET A 1 1.69 6.68 21.03
N ILE A 2 1.16 7.01 19.87
CA ILE A 2 1.31 6.27 18.61
C ILE A 2 2.05 7.21 17.66
N GLU A 3 2.98 6.67 16.89
CA GLU A 3 3.71 7.41 15.85
C GLU A 3 3.33 6.84 14.49
N ARG A 4 2.89 7.70 13.58
CA ARG A 4 2.65 7.36 12.18
C ARG A 4 3.64 8.12 11.32
N ILE A 5 4.41 7.39 10.51
CA ILE A 5 5.55 7.94 9.79
C ILE A 5 5.43 7.61 8.31
N PHE A 6 5.52 8.63 7.46
CA PHE A 6 5.61 8.51 6.02
C PHE A 6 7.06 8.77 5.62
N TYR A 7 7.79 7.71 5.27
CA TYR A 7 9.22 7.80 5.00
C TYR A 7 9.52 8.43 3.63
N PRO A 8 10.64 9.19 3.51
CA PRO A 8 11.02 9.91 2.30
C PRO A 8 11.68 8.97 1.28
N VAL A 9 10.87 8.13 0.66
CA VAL A 9 11.30 7.15 -0.36
C VAL A 9 11.06 7.63 -1.79
N GLY A 10 10.59 8.86 -1.96
CA GLY A 10 10.24 9.41 -3.28
C GLY A 10 9.00 8.74 -3.87
N GLN A 11 9.10 8.34 -5.14
CA GLN A 11 8.04 7.57 -5.80
C GLN A 11 7.92 6.21 -5.12
N GLY A 12 6.88 5.99 -4.34
CA GLY A 12 6.69 4.73 -3.65
C GLY A 12 6.03 4.88 -2.30
N ALA A 13 6.10 3.82 -1.56
CA ALA A 13 5.45 3.75 -0.28
C ALA A 13 6.31 3.01 0.75
N PHE A 14 6.58 3.69 1.83
CA PHE A 14 7.10 3.09 3.04
C PHE A 14 6.52 3.84 4.24
N TYR A 15 5.45 3.29 4.81
CA TYR A 15 4.72 3.92 5.90
C TYR A 15 4.76 3.02 7.13
N VAL A 16 5.01 3.61 8.28
CA VAL A 16 5.20 2.90 9.54
C VAL A 16 4.29 3.47 10.61
N GLU A 17 3.67 2.61 11.39
CA GLU A 17 3.04 2.98 12.65
C GLU A 17 3.72 2.26 13.81
N LYS A 18 4.11 3.03 14.85
CA LYS A 18 4.69 2.51 16.09
C LYS A 18 3.69 2.68 17.23
N HIS A 19 3.24 1.56 17.79
CA HIS A 19 2.31 1.49 18.90
C HIS A 19 3.06 0.97 20.17
N GLY A 20 3.88 1.82 20.75
CA GLY A 20 4.82 1.42 21.79
C GLY A 20 5.86 0.44 21.24
N LYS A 21 5.80 -0.84 21.66
CA LYS A 21 6.71 -1.89 21.16
C LYS A 21 6.21 -2.63 19.92
N ARG A 22 5.07 -2.23 19.36
CA ARG A 22 4.46 -2.86 18.19
C ARG A 22 4.73 -2.03 16.95
N ASN A 23 5.21 -2.68 15.90
CA ASN A 23 5.56 -2.05 14.65
C ASN A 23 4.65 -2.57 13.52
N ILE A 24 4.02 -1.64 12.82
CA ILE A 24 3.13 -1.92 11.70
C ILE A 24 3.71 -1.21 10.47
N VAL A 25 3.79 -1.91 9.37
CA VAL A 25 4.28 -1.37 8.09
C VAL A 25 3.19 -1.48 7.05
N TYR A 26 2.96 -0.42 6.29
CA TYR A 26 2.14 -0.44 5.09
C TYR A 26 3.01 -0.12 3.88
N ASP A 27 3.22 -1.11 3.02
CA ASP A 27 4.15 -1.15 1.91
C ASP A 27 5.61 -0.90 2.32
N CYS A 28 6.54 -1.33 1.52
CA CYS A 28 7.97 -1.08 1.72
C CYS A 28 8.68 -1.10 0.37
N GLY A 29 8.69 0.05 -0.30
CA GLY A 29 9.27 0.15 -1.63
C GLY A 29 9.56 1.56 -2.09
N SER A 30 10.35 1.67 -3.17
CA SER A 30 10.69 2.93 -3.80
C SER A 30 10.90 2.76 -5.30
N GLY A 31 10.18 3.54 -6.08
CA GLY A 31 10.41 3.67 -7.52
C GLY A 31 11.53 4.66 -7.86
N THR A 32 11.89 5.55 -6.93
CA THR A 32 13.02 6.47 -7.08
C THR A 32 14.36 5.73 -6.89
N PHE A 33 14.42 4.79 -5.95
CA PHE A 33 15.64 4.04 -5.61
C PHE A 33 15.65 2.64 -6.23
N LYS A 34 15.35 2.51 -7.54
CA LYS A 34 15.28 1.20 -8.22
C LYS A 34 16.63 0.56 -8.47
N ALA A 35 17.63 1.35 -8.86
CA ALA A 35 18.94 0.85 -9.23
C ALA A 35 19.70 0.32 -8.03
N LYS A 36 20.60 -0.66 -8.27
CA LYS A 36 21.45 -1.26 -7.24
C LYS A 36 22.32 -0.25 -6.48
N GLU A 37 22.73 0.81 -7.14
CA GLU A 37 23.52 1.89 -6.53
C GLU A 37 22.84 2.55 -5.33
N TYR A 38 21.49 2.43 -5.24
CA TYR A 38 20.70 2.95 -4.12
C TYR A 38 20.46 1.91 -3.00
N ASP A 39 21.02 0.71 -3.08
CA ASP A 39 20.77 -0.33 -2.07
C ASP A 39 21.23 0.12 -0.67
N GLU A 40 22.36 0.78 -0.56
CA GLU A 40 22.83 1.33 0.72
C GLU A 40 21.90 2.45 1.25
N LYS A 41 21.33 3.27 0.37
CA LYS A 41 20.33 4.27 0.78
C LYS A 41 19.05 3.62 1.28
N LYS A 42 18.56 2.56 0.61
CA LYS A 42 17.41 1.77 1.07
C LYS A 42 17.66 1.14 2.44
N LYS A 43 18.82 0.52 2.64
CA LYS A 43 19.22 -0.07 3.93
C LYS A 43 19.28 0.99 5.03
N ARG A 44 19.81 2.19 4.73
CA ARG A 44 19.88 3.28 5.69
C ARG A 44 18.49 3.76 6.10
N ILE A 45 17.56 3.96 5.16
CA ILE A 45 16.18 4.35 5.47
C ILE A 45 15.52 3.32 6.39
N ILE A 46 15.76 2.02 6.16
CA ILE A 46 15.23 0.96 7.02
C ILE A 46 15.89 0.97 8.39
N ALA A 47 17.20 1.20 8.47
CA ALA A 47 17.92 1.29 9.72
C ALA A 47 17.53 2.52 10.56
N ASP A 48 17.14 3.62 9.89
CA ASP A 48 16.58 4.80 10.54
C ASP A 48 15.16 4.53 11.08
N ALA A 49 14.41 3.61 10.45
CA ALA A 49 13.07 3.23 10.86
C ALA A 49 13.07 2.23 12.02
N PHE A 50 13.95 1.25 11.99
CA PHE A 50 13.96 0.11 12.92
C PHE A 50 15.37 -0.26 13.37
N SER A 51 15.51 -0.68 14.61
CA SER A 51 16.70 -1.38 15.07
C SER A 51 16.66 -2.87 14.64
N LYS A 52 17.82 -3.55 14.69
CA LYS A 52 17.91 -4.98 14.35
C LYS A 52 17.18 -5.90 15.33
N GLU A 53 16.92 -5.42 16.53
CA GLU A 53 16.22 -6.18 17.59
C GLU A 53 14.70 -6.00 17.53
N GLU A 54 14.22 -5.05 16.70
CA GLU A 54 12.78 -4.84 16.55
C GLU A 54 12.14 -5.90 15.65
N GLU A 55 10.88 -6.17 15.93
CA GLU A 55 10.05 -7.07 15.14
C GLU A 55 8.95 -6.27 14.45
N ILE A 56 8.56 -6.66 13.26
CA ILE A 56 7.38 -6.14 12.58
C ILE A 56 6.20 -7.04 12.93
N ASP A 57 5.23 -6.49 13.64
CA ASP A 57 4.04 -7.24 14.04
C ASP A 57 3.14 -7.52 12.83
N ILE A 58 2.92 -6.51 11.97
CA ILE A 58 2.14 -6.68 10.73
C ILE A 58 2.78 -5.88 9.60
N LEU A 59 3.04 -6.54 8.49
CA LEU A 59 3.36 -5.91 7.21
C LEU A 59 2.14 -6.02 6.28
N PHE A 60 1.53 -4.89 5.94
CA PHE A 60 0.48 -4.81 4.92
C PHE A 60 1.12 -4.54 3.56
N ILE A 61 0.71 -5.27 2.55
CA ILE A 61 1.11 -5.06 1.15
C ILE A 61 -0.13 -4.67 0.38
N SER A 62 -0.14 -3.44 -0.14
CA SER A 62 -1.28 -2.95 -0.91
C SER A 62 -1.41 -3.68 -2.24
N HIS A 63 -0.30 -3.85 -2.95
CA HIS A 63 -0.23 -4.57 -4.23
C HIS A 63 1.23 -4.85 -4.61
N PHE A 64 1.43 -5.68 -5.65
CA PHE A 64 2.75 -6.14 -6.07
C PHE A 64 3.38 -5.26 -7.16
N HIS A 65 3.46 -3.95 -6.93
CA HIS A 65 4.30 -3.09 -7.74
C HIS A 65 5.67 -2.88 -7.12
N GLU A 66 6.66 -2.69 -7.96
CA GLU A 66 8.05 -2.57 -7.54
C GLU A 66 8.25 -1.47 -6.50
N ASP A 67 7.64 -0.33 -6.70
CA ASP A 67 7.71 0.84 -5.81
C ASP A 67 6.93 0.70 -4.48
N HIS A 68 6.27 -0.45 -4.28
CA HIS A 68 5.58 -0.81 -3.03
C HIS A 68 6.23 -1.99 -2.30
N VAL A 69 7.12 -2.76 -2.95
CA VAL A 69 7.64 -4.00 -2.36
C VAL A 69 9.14 -4.22 -2.48
N ASN A 70 9.87 -3.43 -3.29
CA ASN A 70 11.27 -3.71 -3.61
C ASN A 70 12.25 -3.47 -2.45
N MET A 71 11.78 -2.89 -1.35
CA MET A 71 12.57 -2.73 -0.12
C MET A 71 12.28 -3.82 0.92
N ILE A 72 11.27 -4.69 0.72
CA ILE A 72 10.90 -5.76 1.66
C ILE A 72 12.07 -6.71 1.96
N PRO A 73 12.91 -7.14 0.99
CA PRO A 73 14.06 -7.97 1.31
C PRO A 73 15.04 -7.29 2.28
N PHE A 74 15.29 -6.00 2.11
CA PHE A 74 16.17 -5.25 3.01
C PHE A 74 15.55 -5.09 4.41
N LEU A 75 14.23 -4.88 4.49
CA LEU A 75 13.49 -4.84 5.76
C LEU A 75 13.62 -6.19 6.49
N LYS A 76 13.35 -7.29 5.80
CA LYS A 76 13.45 -8.64 6.34
C LYS A 76 14.85 -8.98 6.85
N ASP A 77 15.88 -8.59 6.10
CA ASP A 77 17.28 -8.86 6.46
C ASP A 77 17.77 -7.95 7.62
N HIS A 78 17.09 -6.83 7.88
CA HIS A 78 17.49 -5.89 8.91
C HIS A 78 16.82 -6.16 10.26
N VAL A 79 15.51 -6.38 10.29
CA VAL A 79 14.73 -6.57 11.52
C VAL A 79 14.85 -8.01 12.02
N LYS A 80 14.60 -8.21 13.31
CA LYS A 80 14.65 -9.52 13.92
C LYS A 80 13.66 -10.52 13.29
N LYS A 81 12.42 -10.05 12.98
CA LYS A 81 11.36 -10.89 12.42
C LYS A 81 10.21 -10.07 11.86
N ILE A 82 9.55 -10.59 10.83
CA ILE A 82 8.23 -10.15 10.37
C ILE A 82 7.22 -11.23 10.74
N LYS A 83 6.31 -10.93 11.70
CA LYS A 83 5.39 -11.93 12.27
C LYS A 83 4.23 -12.25 11.34
N LYS A 84 3.59 -11.21 10.80
CA LYS A 84 2.39 -11.35 9.95
C LYS A 84 2.54 -10.52 8.67
N VAL A 85 2.11 -11.08 7.55
CA VAL A 85 1.99 -10.37 6.28
C VAL A 85 0.55 -10.44 5.83
N VAL A 86 -0.06 -9.27 5.62
CA VAL A 86 -1.44 -9.11 5.14
C VAL A 86 -1.38 -8.56 3.73
N LEU A 87 -2.02 -9.26 2.79
CA LEU A 87 -1.89 -8.95 1.37
C LEU A 87 -3.19 -9.26 0.62
N PRO A 88 -3.41 -8.65 -0.57
CA PRO A 88 -4.57 -8.94 -1.38
C PRO A 88 -4.57 -10.38 -1.85
N LEU A 89 -5.73 -11.03 -1.80
CA LEU A 89 -5.92 -12.33 -2.42
C LEU A 89 -5.87 -12.15 -3.94
N LEU A 90 -4.87 -12.74 -4.55
CA LEU A 90 -4.73 -12.85 -6.00
C LEU A 90 -4.97 -14.29 -6.42
N SER A 91 -5.71 -14.50 -7.51
CA SER A 91 -5.82 -15.83 -8.09
C SER A 91 -4.46 -16.31 -8.62
N PRO A 92 -4.22 -17.63 -8.72
CA PRO A 92 -3.01 -18.17 -9.34
C PRO A 92 -2.74 -17.59 -10.72
N ASP A 93 -3.78 -17.37 -11.53
CA ASP A 93 -3.71 -16.71 -12.83
C ASP A 93 -3.21 -15.25 -12.75
N GLU A 94 -3.60 -14.50 -11.72
CA GLU A 94 -3.15 -13.12 -11.55
C GLU A 94 -1.70 -13.05 -11.11
N ILE A 95 -1.29 -13.89 -10.18
CA ILE A 95 0.10 -14.04 -9.74
C ILE A 95 0.97 -14.35 -10.95
N PHE A 96 0.57 -15.36 -11.73
CA PHE A 96 1.30 -15.76 -12.91
C PHE A 96 1.39 -14.65 -13.96
N ARG A 97 0.28 -13.95 -14.24
CA ARG A 97 0.25 -12.82 -15.17
C ARG A 97 1.19 -11.69 -14.76
N LEU A 98 1.19 -11.33 -13.48
CA LEU A 98 2.11 -10.32 -12.95
C LEU A 98 3.55 -10.72 -13.12
N SER A 99 3.89 -11.99 -12.83
CA SER A 99 5.23 -12.51 -13.06
C SER A 99 5.66 -12.41 -14.52
N CYS A 100 4.82 -12.88 -15.44
CA CYS A 100 5.08 -12.76 -16.89
C CYS A 100 5.25 -11.31 -17.33
N PHE A 101 4.45 -10.40 -16.79
CA PHE A 101 4.59 -8.97 -17.08
C PHE A 101 5.97 -8.44 -16.68
N TYR A 102 6.46 -8.81 -15.49
CA TYR A 102 7.77 -8.39 -15.02
C TYR A 102 8.92 -9.02 -15.82
N ILE A 103 8.80 -10.28 -16.27
CA ILE A 103 9.76 -10.87 -17.21
C ILE A 103 9.85 -10.05 -18.50
N LEU A 104 8.71 -9.67 -19.08
CA LEU A 104 8.66 -8.85 -20.30
C LEU A 104 9.24 -7.44 -20.11
N LEU A 105 9.24 -6.93 -18.87
CA LEU A 105 9.90 -5.68 -18.51
C LEU A 105 11.41 -5.85 -18.24
N GLY A 106 11.92 -7.09 -18.21
CA GLY A 106 13.30 -7.39 -17.82
C GLY A 106 13.56 -7.24 -16.32
N ASN A 107 12.48 -7.31 -15.50
CA ASN A 107 12.59 -7.23 -14.05
C ASN A 107 12.48 -8.63 -13.41
N ASP A 108 13.60 -9.33 -13.38
CA ASP A 108 13.71 -10.70 -12.84
C ASP A 108 13.41 -10.76 -11.35
N PHE A 109 13.79 -9.72 -10.60
CA PHE A 109 13.51 -9.64 -9.17
C PHE A 109 12.00 -9.69 -8.93
N MET A 110 11.24 -8.76 -9.54
CA MET A 110 9.80 -8.70 -9.36
C MET A 110 9.07 -9.93 -9.87
N SER A 111 9.54 -10.53 -10.97
CA SER A 111 8.97 -11.79 -11.47
C SER A 111 9.06 -12.91 -10.44
N LYS A 112 10.24 -13.11 -9.86
CA LYS A 112 10.49 -14.11 -8.82
C LYS A 112 9.78 -13.77 -7.52
N PHE A 113 9.79 -12.49 -7.13
CA PHE A 113 9.15 -12.01 -5.93
C PHE A 113 7.64 -12.30 -5.95
N VAL A 114 6.96 -12.04 -7.06
CA VAL A 114 5.53 -12.34 -7.19
C VAL A 114 5.24 -13.83 -7.17
N LEU A 115 6.04 -14.66 -7.86
CA LEU A 115 5.84 -16.11 -7.93
C LEU A 115 6.15 -16.84 -6.63
N TYR A 116 7.23 -16.44 -6.00
CA TYR A 116 7.80 -17.13 -4.84
C TYR A 116 7.79 -16.24 -3.59
N PHE A 117 6.81 -15.37 -3.50
CA PHE A 117 6.69 -14.32 -2.48
C PHE A 117 7.00 -14.82 -1.07
N ARG A 118 6.44 -15.98 -0.68
CA ARG A 118 6.63 -16.55 0.65
C ARG A 118 8.07 -16.92 0.99
N ASN A 119 8.89 -17.24 -0.02
CA ASN A 119 10.29 -17.64 0.18
C ASN A 119 11.18 -16.46 0.62
N TYR A 120 10.65 -15.24 0.55
CA TYR A 120 11.31 -14.03 1.05
C TYR A 120 11.09 -13.79 2.56
N PHE A 121 10.33 -14.67 3.24
CA PHE A 121 10.00 -14.55 4.66
C PHE A 121 10.39 -15.80 5.42
N ASP A 122 10.42 -15.71 6.75
CA ASP A 122 10.72 -16.84 7.61
C ASP A 122 9.58 -17.87 7.57
N ASN A 123 9.92 -19.14 7.86
CA ASN A 123 8.94 -20.23 7.76
C ASN A 123 7.75 -20.11 8.72
N ASP A 124 7.91 -19.38 9.81
CA ASP A 124 6.90 -19.11 10.84
C ASP A 124 6.20 -17.75 10.67
N THR A 125 6.45 -17.03 9.58
CA THR A 125 5.67 -15.84 9.22
C THR A 125 4.25 -16.24 8.84
N GLU A 126 3.26 -15.64 9.52
CA GLU A 126 1.83 -15.85 9.21
C GLU A 126 1.41 -15.02 7.99
N PHE A 127 0.74 -15.65 7.02
CA PHE A 127 0.20 -14.96 5.84
C PHE A 127 -1.32 -14.90 5.92
N ILE A 128 -1.87 -13.68 5.76
CA ILE A 128 -3.31 -13.41 5.78
C ILE A 128 -3.71 -12.80 4.44
N TYR A 129 -4.57 -13.48 3.72
CA TYR A 129 -5.06 -13.06 2.40
C TYR A 129 -6.43 -12.39 2.53
N VAL A 130 -6.55 -11.22 1.92
CA VAL A 130 -7.75 -10.36 2.00
C VAL A 130 -8.47 -10.35 0.66
N GLY A 131 -9.76 -10.65 0.67
CA GLY A 131 -10.56 -10.62 -0.57
C GLY A 131 -12.00 -11.04 -0.37
N SER A 132 -12.75 -11.03 -1.48
CA SER A 132 -14.09 -11.63 -1.54
C SER A 132 -13.94 -13.10 -1.91
N PHE A 133 -14.52 -14.00 -1.12
CA PHE A 133 -14.37 -15.43 -1.33
C PHE A 133 -15.55 -15.99 -2.15
N GLU A 134 -15.26 -16.40 -3.38
CA GLU A 134 -16.03 -17.44 -4.04
C GLU A 134 -15.35 -18.79 -3.73
N GLU A 135 -16.08 -19.76 -3.25
CA GLU A 135 -15.58 -21.08 -2.79
C GLU A 135 -14.65 -21.75 -3.81
N ALA A 136 -14.98 -21.62 -5.09
CA ALA A 136 -14.18 -22.14 -6.20
C ALA A 136 -12.77 -21.55 -6.28
N ASN A 137 -12.63 -20.25 -6.00
CA ASN A 137 -11.32 -19.58 -6.03
C ASN A 137 -10.43 -20.01 -4.84
N MET A 138 -11.02 -20.30 -3.70
CA MET A 138 -10.32 -20.79 -2.52
C MET A 138 -9.78 -22.19 -2.71
N ILE A 139 -10.55 -23.09 -3.34
CA ILE A 139 -10.14 -24.46 -3.64
C ILE A 139 -8.95 -24.44 -4.62
N GLU A 140 -9.06 -23.68 -5.71
CA GLU A 140 -8.00 -23.53 -6.71
C GLU A 140 -6.69 -22.99 -6.09
N PHE A 141 -6.82 -22.00 -5.17
CA PHE A 141 -5.67 -21.42 -4.49
C PHE A 141 -5.02 -22.42 -3.51
N ARG A 142 -5.80 -23.19 -2.76
CA ARG A 142 -5.30 -24.22 -1.86
C ARG A 142 -4.61 -25.35 -2.61
N GLU A 143 -5.19 -25.82 -3.70
CA GLU A 143 -4.60 -26.85 -4.56
C GLU A 143 -3.26 -26.39 -5.17
N TRP A 144 -3.21 -25.12 -5.61
CA TRP A 144 -1.98 -24.54 -6.18
C TRP A 144 -0.85 -24.40 -5.15
N SER A 145 -1.19 -24.05 -3.94
CA SER A 145 -0.23 -23.67 -2.90
C SER A 145 0.20 -24.79 -1.96
N GLY A 146 -0.62 -25.83 -1.82
CA GLY A 146 -0.33 -27.01 -0.99
C GLY A 146 -0.20 -26.77 0.52
N LYS A 147 -0.63 -25.61 1.03
CA LYS A 147 -0.52 -25.24 2.46
C LYS A 147 -1.83 -24.63 2.99
N GLU A 148 -2.02 -24.68 4.29
CA GLU A 148 -3.09 -23.93 4.95
C GLU A 148 -2.80 -22.42 4.95
N TYR A 149 -3.83 -21.62 4.65
CA TYR A 149 -3.77 -20.17 4.63
C TYR A 149 -4.88 -19.57 5.48
N LYS A 150 -4.57 -18.43 6.08
CA LYS A 150 -5.58 -17.62 6.75
C LYS A 150 -6.17 -16.63 5.76
N PHE A 151 -7.48 -16.68 5.62
CA PHE A 151 -8.25 -15.77 4.78
C PHE A 151 -9.10 -14.87 5.66
N VAL A 152 -9.25 -13.62 5.26
CA VAL A 152 -10.18 -12.67 5.86
C VAL A 152 -10.98 -11.98 4.78
N GLU A 153 -12.28 -11.80 5.02
CA GLU A 153 -13.14 -11.06 4.10
C GLU A 153 -12.79 -9.56 4.12
N ASN A 154 -13.10 -8.91 3.01
CA ASN A 154 -12.99 -7.47 2.89
C ASN A 154 -13.75 -6.77 4.02
N GLY A 155 -13.08 -5.82 4.67
CA GLY A 155 -13.68 -5.09 5.78
C GLY A 155 -13.61 -5.81 7.13
N THR A 156 -13.00 -6.99 7.21
CA THR A 156 -12.77 -7.68 8.49
C THR A 156 -11.72 -6.91 9.30
N SER A 157 -12.07 -6.59 10.54
CA SER A 157 -11.17 -5.93 11.47
C SER A 157 -10.07 -6.89 11.95
N ILE A 158 -8.82 -6.45 11.84
CA ILE A 158 -7.64 -7.12 12.42
C ILE A 158 -7.23 -6.28 13.64
N PRO A 159 -7.47 -6.77 14.87
CA PRO A 159 -7.12 -6.02 16.07
C PRO A 159 -5.60 -6.03 16.28
N LEU A 160 -5.07 -4.93 16.79
CA LEU A 160 -3.76 -4.93 17.39
C LEU A 160 -3.89 -5.52 18.80
N GLU A 161 -3.42 -6.75 19.00
CA GLU A 161 -3.47 -7.42 20.29
C GLU A 161 -2.69 -6.60 21.34
N SER A 162 -3.40 -5.87 22.17
CA SER A 162 -2.84 -5.11 23.27
C SER A 162 -3.55 -5.51 24.57
N ARG A 163 -2.82 -6.04 25.53
CA ARG A 163 -3.39 -6.48 26.81
C ARG A 163 -3.82 -5.34 27.74
N ASN A 164 -3.45 -4.09 27.46
CA ASN A 164 -3.65 -2.95 28.39
C ASN A 164 -4.03 -1.65 27.67
N SER A 165 -4.71 -1.67 26.54
CA SER A 165 -5.12 -0.42 25.89
C SER A 165 -6.49 0.01 26.36
N ALA A 166 -6.62 1.27 26.73
CA ALA A 166 -7.90 1.91 27.04
C ALA A 166 -8.84 1.97 25.84
N PHE A 167 -8.37 1.63 24.64
CA PHE A 167 -9.12 1.54 23.41
C PHE A 167 -8.52 0.45 22.50
N ASP A 168 -9.33 -0.09 21.61
CA ASP A 168 -8.86 -1.01 20.59
C ASP A 168 -8.44 -0.26 19.35
N TRP A 169 -7.22 -0.51 18.87
CA TRP A 169 -6.77 -0.04 17.57
C TRP A 169 -6.96 -1.17 16.57
N ILE A 170 -7.61 -0.87 15.46
CA ILE A 170 -7.97 -1.84 14.45
C ILE A 170 -7.38 -1.48 13.09
N PHE A 171 -7.11 -2.52 12.32
CA PHE A 171 -6.73 -2.45 10.93
C PHE A 171 -7.83 -3.11 10.10
N VAL A 172 -8.42 -2.35 9.18
CA VAL A 172 -9.51 -2.87 8.33
C VAL A 172 -9.05 -2.83 6.87
N PRO A 173 -8.50 -3.95 6.36
CA PRO A 173 -8.09 -4.03 4.96
C PRO A 173 -9.28 -4.25 4.03
N TYR A 174 -9.18 -3.72 2.81
CA TYR A 174 -10.17 -3.90 1.77
C TYR A 174 -9.52 -4.05 0.40
N ASN A 175 -9.63 -5.21 -0.21
CA ASN A 175 -9.14 -5.52 -1.55
C ASN A 175 -10.29 -5.38 -2.57
N PHE A 176 -10.15 -4.42 -3.49
CA PHE A 176 -11.15 -4.18 -4.54
C PHE A 176 -10.87 -5.04 -5.77
N GLU A 177 -11.47 -6.24 -5.81
CA GLU A 177 -11.36 -7.13 -6.96
C GLU A 177 -12.13 -6.61 -8.18
N LYS A 178 -11.54 -6.74 -9.37
CA LYS A 178 -12.20 -6.52 -10.65
C LYS A 178 -12.45 -7.86 -11.37
N LYS A 179 -13.64 -8.41 -11.19
CA LYS A 179 -14.07 -9.72 -11.72
C LYS A 179 -13.97 -9.89 -13.26
N LYS A 180 -13.94 -8.80 -14.05
CA LYS A 180 -14.03 -8.86 -15.53
C LYS A 180 -12.71 -9.05 -16.28
N ARG A 181 -11.57 -9.17 -15.59
CA ARG A 181 -10.23 -9.20 -16.22
C ARG A 181 -9.81 -10.55 -16.79
N ARG A 182 -10.27 -11.62 -16.17
CA ARG A 182 -9.82 -13.00 -16.41
C ARG A 182 -10.00 -13.45 -17.88
N PRO A 183 -11.18 -13.28 -18.53
CA PRO A 183 -11.41 -13.82 -19.87
C PRO A 183 -10.62 -13.08 -20.97
N THR A 184 -10.40 -11.77 -20.81
CA THR A 184 -9.89 -10.92 -21.90
C THR A 184 -8.39 -11.14 -22.13
N LEU A 185 -7.60 -11.30 -21.07
CA LEU A 185 -6.15 -11.48 -21.21
C LEU A 185 -5.80 -12.89 -21.66
N LEU A 186 -6.41 -13.91 -21.02
CA LEU A 186 -6.22 -15.30 -21.44
C LEU A 186 -6.59 -15.54 -22.90
N GLY A 187 -7.70 -14.93 -23.35
CA GLY A 187 -8.09 -14.97 -24.76
C GLY A 187 -7.09 -14.30 -25.69
N LYS A 188 -6.50 -13.18 -25.28
CA LYS A 188 -5.48 -12.47 -26.07
C LYS A 188 -4.15 -13.21 -26.09
N LEU A 189 -3.69 -13.79 -24.99
CA LEU A 189 -2.46 -14.60 -24.91
C LEU A 189 -2.59 -15.91 -25.69
N LYS A 190 -3.73 -16.61 -25.57
CA LYS A 190 -4.01 -17.83 -26.33
C LYS A 190 -4.03 -17.58 -27.83
N LYS A 191 -4.57 -16.45 -28.32
CA LYS A 191 -4.50 -16.03 -29.72
C LYS A 191 -3.08 -15.80 -30.22
N LYS A 192 -2.11 -15.56 -29.32
CA LYS A 192 -0.69 -15.41 -29.59
C LYS A 192 0.13 -16.71 -29.44
N GLY A 193 -0.56 -17.85 -29.26
CA GLY A 193 0.10 -19.16 -29.13
C GLY A 193 0.79 -19.39 -27.79
N VAL A 194 0.49 -18.55 -26.79
CA VAL A 194 1.05 -18.67 -25.44
C VAL A 194 0.14 -19.56 -24.62
N CYS A 195 0.62 -20.76 -24.24
CA CYS A 195 -0.10 -21.70 -23.40
C CYS A 195 0.19 -21.41 -21.92
N LEU A 196 -0.85 -21.22 -21.13
CA LEU A 196 -0.74 -20.91 -19.70
C LEU A 196 -0.01 -22.03 -18.92
N ARG A 197 -0.25 -23.31 -19.25
CA ARG A 197 0.41 -24.44 -18.61
C ARG A 197 1.94 -24.45 -18.80
N ASP A 198 2.39 -24.08 -19.98
CA ASP A 198 3.83 -24.05 -20.29
C ASP A 198 4.51 -22.91 -19.53
N LEU A 199 3.81 -21.79 -19.42
CA LEU A 199 4.28 -20.62 -18.70
C LEU A 199 4.34 -20.85 -17.18
N ILE A 200 3.40 -21.63 -16.61
CA ILE A 200 3.43 -22.01 -15.18
C ILE A 200 4.64 -22.88 -14.88
N LYS A 201 5.05 -23.73 -15.81
CA LYS A 201 6.22 -24.62 -15.65
C LYS A 201 7.54 -23.86 -15.79
N ASP A 202 7.62 -22.95 -16.72
CA ASP A 202 8.79 -22.10 -16.96
C ASP A 202 8.37 -20.73 -17.52
N PRO A 203 8.33 -19.71 -16.66
CA PRO A 203 8.02 -18.35 -17.11
C PRO A 203 8.95 -17.80 -18.19
N ASN A 204 10.20 -18.32 -18.28
CA ASN A 204 11.17 -17.88 -19.28
C ASN A 204 10.87 -18.38 -20.69
N ILE A 205 9.95 -19.35 -20.85
CA ILE A 205 9.45 -19.77 -22.16
C ILE A 205 8.86 -18.59 -22.95
N ILE A 206 8.36 -17.58 -22.25
CA ILE A 206 7.93 -16.31 -22.88
C ILE A 206 9.08 -15.67 -23.66
N LEU A 207 10.28 -15.64 -23.10
CA LEU A 207 11.45 -15.01 -23.73
C LEU A 207 11.89 -15.75 -24.99
N GLY A 208 11.79 -17.11 -25.00
CA GLY A 208 12.14 -17.92 -26.16
C GLY A 208 11.09 -17.90 -27.29
N LYS A 209 9.79 -17.76 -26.95
CA LYS A 209 8.70 -17.71 -27.95
C LYS A 209 8.40 -16.30 -28.46
N ILE A 210 8.89 -15.26 -27.78
CA ILE A 210 8.64 -13.83 -28.11
C ILE A 210 9.98 -13.16 -28.44
N ASP A 211 10.53 -13.52 -29.56
CA ASP A 211 11.91 -13.14 -29.94
C ASP A 211 12.05 -11.73 -30.54
N LYS A 212 10.98 -10.98 -30.68
CA LYS A 212 11.05 -9.66 -31.30
C LYS A 212 10.60 -8.57 -30.33
N GLU A 213 11.42 -7.52 -30.22
CA GLU A 213 11.15 -6.32 -29.42
C GLU A 213 9.75 -5.74 -29.69
N LYS A 214 9.28 -5.85 -30.94
CA LYS A 214 7.95 -5.46 -31.39
C LYS A 214 6.82 -6.30 -30.77
N GLU A 215 7.03 -7.60 -30.55
CA GLU A 215 6.05 -8.46 -29.86
C GLU A 215 6.03 -8.22 -28.36
N ARG A 216 7.18 -7.98 -27.75
CA ARG A 216 7.28 -7.54 -26.35
C ARG A 216 6.52 -6.23 -26.13
N ALA A 217 6.68 -5.25 -27.04
CA ALA A 217 5.96 -3.98 -27.03
C ALA A 217 4.44 -4.19 -27.15
N ASN A 218 3.99 -5.09 -28.04
CA ASN A 218 2.57 -5.43 -28.20
C ASN A 218 1.97 -6.09 -26.95
N ILE A 219 2.71 -6.98 -26.31
CA ILE A 219 2.23 -7.62 -25.07
C ILE A 219 2.21 -6.61 -23.92
N ARG A 220 3.22 -5.75 -23.79
CA ARG A 220 3.19 -4.61 -22.85
C ARG A 220 1.96 -3.73 -23.06
N LYS A 221 1.59 -3.47 -24.34
CA LYS A 221 0.38 -2.72 -24.69
C LYS A 221 -0.89 -3.44 -24.23
N ILE A 222 -0.99 -4.76 -24.45
CA ILE A 222 -2.12 -5.58 -23.98
C ILE A 222 -2.30 -5.47 -22.47
N TYR A 223 -1.20 -5.52 -21.69
CA TYR A 223 -1.25 -5.38 -20.24
C TYR A 223 -1.68 -3.95 -19.81
N LYS A 224 -1.23 -2.91 -20.54
CA LYS A 224 -1.65 -1.53 -20.25
C LYS A 224 -3.11 -1.25 -20.60
N GLU A 225 -3.66 -1.96 -21.59
CA GLU A 225 -5.05 -1.82 -22.04
C GLU A 225 -6.05 -2.63 -21.20
N LEU A 226 -5.60 -3.44 -20.25
CA LEU A 226 -6.49 -4.12 -19.32
C LEU A 226 -7.27 -3.09 -18.49
N GLU A 227 -8.56 -3.31 -18.34
CA GLU A 227 -9.47 -2.41 -17.60
C GLU A 227 -8.92 -2.15 -16.19
N GLY A 228 -8.56 -0.90 -15.91
CA GLY A 228 -7.93 -0.45 -14.67
C GLY A 228 -6.41 -0.61 -14.60
N GLY A 229 -5.72 -1.04 -15.68
CA GLY A 229 -4.26 -1.21 -15.71
C GLY A 229 -3.77 -2.28 -14.72
N ILE A 230 -2.47 -2.32 -14.46
CA ILE A 230 -1.83 -3.23 -13.51
C ILE A 230 -2.21 -2.87 -12.05
N HIS A 231 -2.54 -1.60 -11.79
CA HIS A 231 -2.80 -0.99 -10.48
C HIS A 231 -4.20 -1.26 -9.88
N SER A 232 -5.03 -2.10 -10.48
CA SER A 232 -6.45 -2.16 -10.11
C SER A 232 -6.77 -3.03 -8.90
N ASN A 233 -5.82 -3.78 -8.39
CA ASN A 233 -5.98 -4.65 -7.22
C ASN A 233 -5.16 -4.11 -6.05
N SER A 234 -5.21 -2.81 -5.81
CA SER A 234 -4.58 -2.22 -4.63
C SER A 234 -5.50 -2.33 -3.43
N MET A 235 -5.02 -2.93 -2.36
CA MET A 235 -5.71 -3.05 -1.09
C MET A 235 -5.62 -1.73 -0.32
N MET A 236 -6.76 -1.19 0.06
CA MET A 236 -6.83 -0.07 1.01
C MET A 236 -6.77 -0.58 2.44
N LEU A 237 -6.38 0.29 3.36
CA LEU A 237 -6.35 -0.02 4.79
C LEU A 237 -6.87 1.17 5.58
N TYR A 238 -7.85 0.94 6.44
CA TYR A 238 -8.13 1.83 7.55
C TYR A 238 -7.28 1.39 8.74
N SER A 239 -6.56 2.31 9.36
CA SER A 239 -5.84 2.14 10.60
C SER A 239 -6.32 3.19 11.59
N GLY A 240 -6.90 2.77 12.70
CA GLY A 240 -7.45 3.74 13.65
C GLY A 240 -8.20 3.10 14.81
N PRO A 241 -8.74 3.94 15.70
CA PRO A 241 -9.51 3.46 16.85
C PRO A 241 -10.80 2.75 16.43
N ASP A 242 -11.18 1.72 17.18
CA ASP A 242 -12.52 1.12 17.10
C ASP A 242 -13.53 2.03 17.82
N GLU A 243 -14.75 2.15 17.28
CA GLU A 243 -15.81 3.00 17.84
C GLU A 243 -16.23 2.65 19.28
N ARG A 244 -15.92 1.43 19.71
CA ARG A 244 -16.47 0.85 20.94
C ARG A 244 -15.85 1.35 22.22
N LYS A 245 -14.87 2.25 22.19
CA LYS A 245 -14.17 2.73 23.39
C LYS A 245 -13.97 4.23 23.39
N ASN A 246 -14.18 4.85 24.55
CA ASN A 246 -14.12 6.27 24.76
C ASN A 246 -12.69 6.72 25.08
N ALA A 247 -11.97 7.21 24.10
CA ALA A 247 -10.72 7.92 24.30
C ALA A 247 -10.70 9.20 23.48
N ILE A 248 -10.10 10.25 24.03
CA ILE A 248 -9.80 11.47 23.30
C ILE A 248 -8.41 11.32 22.69
N PHE A 249 -8.28 11.67 21.42
CA PHE A 249 -7.02 11.66 20.71
C PHE A 249 -6.58 13.08 20.40
N PHE A 250 -5.26 13.34 20.51
CA PHE A 250 -4.62 14.57 20.08
C PHE A 250 -3.54 14.24 19.08
N ARG A 251 -3.51 14.96 17.96
CA ARG A 251 -2.54 14.75 16.90
C ARG A 251 -1.62 15.95 16.75
N ARG A 252 -0.33 15.68 16.52
CA ARG A 252 0.67 16.65 16.10
C ARG A 252 1.33 16.12 14.84
N VAL A 253 1.47 16.94 13.82
CA VAL A 253 2.04 16.54 12.51
C VAL A 253 3.28 17.35 12.21
N TYR A 254 4.36 16.70 11.81
CA TYR A 254 5.67 17.29 11.50
C TYR A 254 6.17 16.78 10.15
N PRO A 255 6.88 17.59 9.32
CA PRO A 255 6.73 19.05 9.30
C PRO A 255 5.48 19.44 8.51
N ILE A 256 4.77 20.44 8.97
CA ILE A 256 3.86 21.18 8.09
C ILE A 256 4.61 22.42 7.68
N TYR A 257 5.26 22.40 6.53
CA TYR A 257 5.81 23.58 5.91
C TYR A 257 4.67 24.30 5.18
N ILE A 258 4.18 25.37 5.78
CA ILE A 258 3.52 26.42 5.00
C ILE A 258 4.66 27.34 4.56
N GLU A 259 4.72 27.61 3.27
CA GLU A 259 5.80 28.33 2.58
C GLU A 259 5.96 29.80 3.00
N TYR A 260 5.24 30.23 4.01
CA TYR A 260 5.35 31.52 4.65
C TYR A 260 5.94 31.35 6.05
N LYS A 261 7.14 31.86 6.27
CA LYS A 261 7.90 32.24 7.48
C LYS A 261 7.30 32.05 8.90
N TYR A 262 6.20 31.36 9.05
CA TYR A 262 5.57 31.03 10.32
C TYR A 262 5.62 29.53 10.49
N VAL A 263 6.49 29.09 11.39
CA VAL A 263 6.34 27.77 12.02
C VAL A 263 4.97 27.83 12.71
N ILE A 264 3.97 27.16 12.14
CA ILE A 264 2.72 26.97 12.88
C ILE A 264 3.13 26.15 14.10
N ASP A 265 2.85 26.72 15.28
CA ASP A 265 3.03 26.01 16.53
C ASP A 265 2.38 24.62 16.38
N PRO A 266 3.13 23.53 16.60
CA PRO A 266 2.57 22.17 16.53
C PRO A 266 1.30 22.01 17.39
N ASP A 267 1.17 22.77 18.46
CA ASP A 267 -0.03 22.81 19.31
C ASP A 267 -1.26 23.42 18.62
N PHE A 268 -1.07 24.24 17.58
CA PHE A 268 -2.17 24.81 16.81
C PHE A 268 -2.89 23.75 15.94
N LEU A 269 -2.22 22.63 15.63
CA LEU A 269 -2.76 21.52 14.86
C LEU A 269 -3.23 20.37 15.76
N ARG A 270 -3.65 20.67 16.98
CA ARG A 270 -4.37 19.70 17.81
C ARG A 270 -5.78 19.50 17.26
N PHE A 271 -5.95 18.38 16.58
CA PHE A 271 -7.28 17.94 16.12
C PHE A 271 -7.81 16.89 17.10
N PRO A 272 -8.72 17.23 17.99
CA PRO A 272 -9.38 16.21 18.82
C PRO A 272 -10.19 15.27 17.94
N GLU A 273 -10.22 14.00 18.32
CA GLU A 273 -11.18 12.98 17.91
C GLU A 273 -10.91 12.19 16.60
N LYS A 274 -10.03 12.62 15.66
CA LYS A 274 -9.84 11.92 14.39
C LYS A 274 -8.41 11.39 14.21
N ALA A 275 -8.09 10.30 14.92
CA ALA A 275 -6.77 9.67 14.87
C ALA A 275 -6.60 8.64 13.74
N GLY A 276 -7.68 8.23 13.10
CA GLY A 276 -7.65 7.23 12.04
C GLY A 276 -6.99 7.71 10.76
N CYS A 277 -6.35 6.78 10.06
CA CYS A 277 -5.73 6.99 8.75
C CYS A 277 -6.33 6.03 7.72
N ILE A 278 -6.52 6.51 6.49
CA ILE A 278 -6.75 5.66 5.33
C ILE A 278 -5.49 5.64 4.48
N TYR A 279 -4.91 4.46 4.35
CA TYR A 279 -3.89 4.16 3.35
C TYR A 279 -4.59 3.67 2.09
N SER A 280 -4.40 4.37 0.99
CA SER A 280 -5.14 4.11 -0.26
C SER A 280 -4.32 3.31 -1.29
N GLY A 281 -3.01 3.16 -1.08
CA GLY A 281 -2.12 2.59 -2.09
C GLY A 281 -2.27 3.30 -3.43
N ASP A 282 -2.39 2.54 -4.50
CA ASP A 282 -2.55 3.04 -5.88
C ASP A 282 -3.99 2.91 -6.41
N ILE A 283 -4.97 2.74 -5.52
CA ILE A 283 -6.36 2.56 -5.92
C ILE A 283 -6.88 3.74 -6.76
N LYS A 284 -7.76 3.46 -7.70
CA LYS A 284 -8.57 4.50 -8.32
C LYS A 284 -9.81 4.74 -7.46
N LEU A 285 -9.83 5.85 -6.74
CA LEU A 285 -10.98 6.25 -5.92
C LEU A 285 -12.20 6.54 -6.80
N THR A 286 -13.18 5.67 -6.74
CA THR A 286 -14.50 5.90 -7.32
C THR A 286 -15.49 6.28 -6.23
N LYS A 287 -16.61 6.93 -6.60
CA LYS A 287 -17.67 7.23 -5.64
C LYS A 287 -18.11 5.98 -4.86
N LYS A 288 -18.28 4.86 -5.55
CA LYS A 288 -18.65 3.57 -4.94
C LYS A 288 -17.63 3.10 -3.89
N ILE A 289 -16.33 3.25 -4.16
CA ILE A 289 -15.26 2.89 -3.21
C ILE A 289 -15.32 3.80 -1.98
N ILE A 290 -15.49 5.10 -2.19
CA ILE A 290 -15.58 6.07 -1.10
C ILE A 290 -16.81 5.80 -0.23
N ASP A 291 -17.98 5.57 -0.84
CA ASP A 291 -19.21 5.27 -0.09
C ASP A 291 -19.11 3.95 0.69
N ASN A 292 -18.52 2.91 0.11
CA ASN A 292 -18.50 1.58 0.72
C ASN A 292 -17.37 1.40 1.75
N PHE A 293 -16.23 2.08 1.57
CA PHE A 293 -15.06 1.87 2.44
C PHE A 293 -14.71 3.10 3.27
N VAL A 294 -14.71 4.31 2.69
CA VAL A 294 -14.25 5.51 3.43
C VAL A 294 -15.35 6.04 4.35
N LYS A 295 -16.57 6.13 3.84
CA LYS A 295 -17.72 6.69 4.55
C LYS A 295 -18.02 6.04 5.91
N PRO A 296 -17.88 4.72 6.11
CA PRO A 296 -18.04 4.11 7.43
C PRO A 296 -17.07 4.62 8.51
N PHE A 297 -15.97 5.26 8.11
CA PHE A 297 -14.96 5.79 9.02
C PHE A 297 -14.92 7.33 9.06
N ASN A 298 -15.91 8.02 8.50
CA ASN A 298 -15.91 9.49 8.32
C ASN A 298 -15.70 10.28 9.61
N ASN A 299 -16.22 9.78 10.73
CA ASN A 299 -16.08 10.40 12.05
C ASN A 299 -14.74 10.09 12.74
N ARG A 300 -13.90 9.21 12.18
CA ARG A 300 -12.64 8.75 12.79
C ARG A 300 -11.39 9.10 11.98
N VAL A 301 -11.55 9.34 10.68
CA VAL A 301 -10.43 9.62 9.77
C VAL A 301 -9.99 11.06 9.86
N GLY A 302 -8.73 11.26 10.19
CA GLY A 302 -8.08 12.56 10.18
C GLY A 302 -6.90 12.63 9.21
N THR A 303 -6.43 11.47 8.72
CA THR A 303 -5.35 11.39 7.73
C THR A 303 -5.77 10.51 6.58
N ILE A 304 -5.48 10.94 5.36
CA ILE A 304 -5.67 10.14 4.16
C ILE A 304 -4.45 10.23 3.25
N GLN A 305 -3.78 9.11 3.04
CA GLN A 305 -2.74 9.02 2.02
C GLN A 305 -3.39 9.16 0.65
N ILE A 306 -2.96 10.17 -0.11
CA ILE A 306 -3.49 10.43 -1.46
C ILE A 306 -3.01 9.33 -2.42
N PRO A 307 -3.94 8.69 -3.16
CA PRO A 307 -3.60 7.51 -3.94
C PRO A 307 -2.65 7.79 -5.10
N HIS A 308 -1.86 6.78 -5.44
CA HIS A 308 -1.04 6.71 -6.65
C HIS A 308 -0.21 7.99 -6.86
N HIS A 309 0.53 8.39 -5.80
CA HIS A 309 1.45 9.52 -5.81
C HIS A 309 0.82 10.87 -6.19
N GLY A 310 -0.49 11.02 -5.99
CA GLY A 310 -1.23 12.21 -6.42
C GLY A 310 -1.57 12.22 -7.92
N SER A 311 -1.83 11.03 -8.50
CA SER A 311 -2.32 10.91 -9.87
C SER A 311 -3.76 11.41 -10.00
N ASP A 312 -4.00 12.35 -10.90
CA ASP A 312 -5.34 12.89 -11.19
C ASP A 312 -6.35 11.82 -11.63
N LYS A 313 -5.87 10.75 -12.28
CA LYS A 313 -6.71 9.63 -12.74
C LYS A 313 -7.20 8.73 -11.59
N ASN A 314 -6.49 8.74 -10.46
CA ASN A 314 -6.77 7.89 -9.31
C ASN A 314 -7.49 8.65 -8.19
N TYR A 315 -7.43 9.98 -8.22
CA TYR A 315 -8.04 10.86 -7.24
C TYR A 315 -9.51 11.12 -7.52
N ASN A 316 -10.30 11.37 -6.45
CA ASN A 316 -11.69 11.79 -6.53
C ASN A 316 -12.01 12.75 -5.38
N ARG A 317 -12.31 14.03 -5.70
CA ARG A 317 -12.60 15.07 -4.71
C ARG A 317 -13.82 14.76 -3.81
N TYR A 318 -14.71 13.87 -4.24
CA TYR A 318 -15.85 13.43 -3.44
C TYR A 318 -15.44 12.91 -2.04
N ILE A 319 -14.18 12.55 -1.87
CA ILE A 319 -13.65 12.14 -0.57
C ILE A 319 -13.75 13.26 0.47
N PHE A 320 -13.61 14.53 0.08
CA PHE A 320 -13.75 15.67 0.97
C PHE A 320 -15.21 15.98 1.31
N GLU A 321 -16.17 15.62 0.44
CA GLU A 321 -17.59 15.73 0.75
C GLU A 321 -18.00 14.72 1.83
N VAL A 322 -17.35 13.55 1.84
CA VAL A 322 -17.61 12.48 2.81
C VAL A 322 -16.87 12.70 4.14
N LEU A 323 -15.66 13.27 4.10
CA LEU A 323 -14.79 13.52 5.27
C LEU A 323 -14.76 15.00 5.69
N ASN A 324 -15.84 15.74 5.47
CA ASN A 324 -15.90 17.20 5.53
C ASN A 324 -15.97 17.83 6.94
N GLU A 325 -16.12 17.04 7.99
CA GLU A 325 -16.34 17.58 9.33
C GLU A 325 -15.11 18.25 9.96
N ARG A 326 -13.90 17.87 9.52
CA ARG A 326 -12.62 18.37 10.07
C ARG A 326 -11.55 18.43 8.96
N PRO A 327 -10.55 19.31 9.11
CA PRO A 327 -9.39 19.31 8.23
C PRO A 327 -8.68 17.95 8.20
N LEU A 328 -8.27 17.51 7.01
CA LEU A 328 -7.52 16.28 6.82
C LEU A 328 -6.04 16.57 6.62
N VAL A 329 -5.19 15.70 7.12
CA VAL A 329 -3.79 15.61 6.72
C VAL A 329 -3.71 14.66 5.52
N CYS A 330 -3.12 15.13 4.42
CA CYS A 330 -3.11 14.44 3.13
C CYS A 330 -1.67 14.16 2.66
N PRO A 331 -0.98 13.13 3.19
CA PRO A 331 0.34 12.77 2.72
C PRO A 331 0.32 12.31 1.26
N ILE A 332 1.31 12.79 0.49
CA ILE A 332 1.51 12.46 -0.92
C ILE A 332 2.97 12.10 -1.11
N SER A 333 3.27 10.81 -1.27
CA SER A 333 4.64 10.34 -1.55
C SER A 333 4.89 10.34 -3.06
N PHE A 334 5.94 11.01 -3.52
CA PHE A 334 6.30 11.08 -4.93
C PHE A 334 7.78 11.40 -5.12
N GLY A 335 8.36 10.96 -6.24
CA GLY A 335 9.71 11.35 -6.65
C GLY A 335 9.71 12.72 -7.33
N LYS A 336 10.63 13.62 -6.98
CA LYS A 336 10.71 14.97 -7.56
C LYS A 336 10.86 14.95 -9.09
N GLU A 337 11.62 14.00 -9.61
CA GLU A 337 11.86 13.84 -11.04
C GLU A 337 10.96 12.78 -11.70
N ASN A 338 9.75 12.56 -11.17
CA ASN A 338 8.87 11.57 -11.76
C ASN A 338 8.35 12.00 -13.15
N ARG A 339 8.38 11.08 -14.12
CA ARG A 339 7.97 11.32 -15.50
C ARG A 339 6.47 11.61 -15.65
N TYR A 340 5.69 11.31 -14.63
CA TYR A 340 4.22 11.43 -14.64
C TYR A 340 3.74 12.81 -14.20
N ARG A 341 4.64 13.67 -13.73
CA ARG A 341 4.35 14.99 -13.17
C ARG A 341 3.36 14.92 -12.00
N HIS A 342 3.54 13.90 -11.16
CA HIS A 342 2.80 13.79 -9.90
C HIS A 342 3.51 14.56 -8.79
N PRO A 343 2.77 15.08 -7.80
CA PRO A 343 1.31 15.16 -7.76
C PRO A 343 0.73 16.18 -8.75
N SER A 344 -0.51 15.94 -9.19
CA SER A 344 -1.25 16.92 -9.98
C SER A 344 -1.51 18.18 -9.15
N THR A 345 -1.21 19.36 -9.70
CA THR A 345 -1.49 20.66 -9.07
C THR A 345 -2.96 20.80 -8.70
N ARG A 346 -3.87 20.24 -9.48
CA ARG A 346 -5.29 20.22 -9.19
C ARG A 346 -5.60 19.56 -7.85
N ILE A 347 -4.93 18.45 -7.53
CA ILE A 347 -5.13 17.72 -6.25
C ILE A 347 -4.69 18.60 -5.08
N ILE A 348 -3.54 19.27 -5.20
CA ILE A 348 -3.05 20.18 -4.16
C ILE A 348 -4.07 21.31 -3.92
N ILE A 349 -4.58 21.92 -5.01
CA ILE A 349 -5.60 22.99 -4.93
C ILE A 349 -6.88 22.43 -4.29
N ASP A 350 -7.37 21.27 -4.70
CA ASP A 350 -8.57 20.65 -4.14
C ASP A 350 -8.42 20.39 -2.63
N ILE A 351 -7.25 19.92 -2.17
CA ILE A 351 -6.97 19.70 -0.74
C ILE A 351 -7.07 21.04 0.02
N LEU A 352 -6.37 22.06 -0.46
CA LEU A 352 -6.35 23.39 0.17
C LEU A 352 -7.73 24.05 0.18
N CYS A 353 -8.49 23.97 -0.92
CA CYS A 353 -9.85 24.48 -1.03
C CYS A 353 -10.85 23.80 -0.08
N ASN A 354 -10.52 22.59 0.40
CA ASN A 354 -11.30 21.89 1.42
C ASN A 354 -10.72 22.04 2.83
N ASN A 355 -9.96 23.12 3.08
CA ASN A 355 -9.35 23.43 4.38
C ASN A 355 -8.52 22.27 4.94
N SER A 356 -7.90 21.49 4.07
CA SER A 356 -7.08 20.33 4.41
C SER A 356 -5.61 20.57 4.05
N PHE A 357 -4.71 19.76 4.58
CA PHE A 357 -3.26 20.00 4.52
C PHE A 357 -2.58 18.98 3.60
N PRO A 358 -2.11 19.37 2.40
CA PRO A 358 -1.24 18.51 1.60
C PRO A 358 0.14 18.43 2.25
N VAL A 359 0.64 17.21 2.49
CA VAL A 359 1.98 16.96 3.01
C VAL A 359 2.76 16.24 1.93
N LEU A 360 3.75 16.93 1.36
CA LEU A 360 4.54 16.45 0.25
C LEU A 360 5.74 15.67 0.78
N VAL A 361 5.78 14.35 0.54
CA VAL A 361 6.84 13.45 0.96
C VAL A 361 7.62 13.02 -0.28
N THR A 362 8.87 13.44 -0.38
CA THR A 362 9.75 13.16 -1.52
C THR A 362 10.87 12.19 -1.12
N GLU A 363 11.96 12.17 -1.88
CA GLU A 363 13.21 11.46 -1.50
C GLU A 363 14.14 12.26 -0.59
N ASP A 364 13.77 13.49 -0.23
CA ASP A 364 14.53 14.33 0.67
C ASP A 364 14.18 14.01 2.13
N ILE A 365 15.20 13.87 2.96
CA ILE A 365 15.04 13.51 4.37
C ILE A 365 14.19 14.54 5.15
N ASP A 366 14.27 15.80 4.78
CA ASP A 366 13.53 16.89 5.41
C ASP A 366 12.01 16.81 5.14
N THR A 367 11.59 15.98 4.20
CA THR A 367 10.18 15.74 3.89
C THR A 367 9.57 14.55 4.65
N LEU A 368 10.33 13.95 5.57
CA LEU A 368 9.84 12.92 6.48
C LEU A 368 8.60 13.45 7.22
N CYS A 369 7.45 12.82 7.03
CA CYS A 369 6.25 13.21 7.74
C CYS A 369 6.01 12.30 8.94
N VAL A 370 5.91 12.90 10.12
CA VAL A 370 5.64 12.21 11.38
C VAL A 370 4.35 12.76 11.99
N GLU A 371 3.43 11.88 12.28
CA GLU A 371 2.20 12.18 13.01
C GLU A 371 2.27 11.51 14.38
N LEU A 372 2.29 12.32 15.44
CA LEU A 372 2.26 11.85 16.82
C LEU A 372 0.82 11.89 17.33
N ILE A 373 0.35 10.77 17.87
CA ILE A 373 -1.02 10.60 18.35
C ILE A 373 -0.96 10.25 19.84
N ASP A 374 -1.33 11.22 20.67
CA ASP A 374 -1.53 11.02 22.09
C ASP A 374 -2.99 10.65 22.36
N TYR A 375 -3.26 9.87 23.40
CA TYR A 375 -4.60 9.49 23.77
C TYR A 375 -4.79 9.53 25.28
N TYR A 376 -6.00 9.91 25.69
CA TYR A 376 -6.42 9.95 27.08
C TYR A 376 -7.70 9.11 27.21
N PRO A 377 -7.65 8.01 27.95
CA PRO A 377 -8.85 7.22 28.24
C PRO A 377 -9.81 8.03 29.08
N PHE A 378 -11.10 7.92 28.81
CA PHE A 378 -12.11 8.33 29.79
C PHE A 378 -12.07 7.31 30.92
N GLY A 379 -11.87 7.79 32.17
CA GLY A 379 -11.92 7.00 33.37
C GLY A 379 -13.30 6.43 33.68
#